data_52b52bdd9501d4fdbc282540e8c0179e
#
_entry.id   52b52bdd9501d4fdbc282540e8c0179e
#
_cell.length_a   1.000
_cell.length_b   1.000
_cell.length_c   1.000
_cell.angle_alpha   90.00
_cell.angle_beta   90.00
_cell.angle_gamma   90.00
#
_symmetry.space_group_name_H-M   'P 1'
#
loop_
_entity.id
_entity.type
_entity.pdbx_description
1 polymer ?
#
loop_
_entity_poly.entity_id
_entity_poly.type
_entity_poly.pdbx_seq_one_letter_code
_entity_poly.pdbx_strand_id
1 'polypeptide(L)'
;VSRVRLFDRMADAFDAHAPEALRALEQLRAAVPHRGRLVISATGDRAQLGRVRDWARALSARLPCTPRHKAAAHHHTAAPAYEGLAIPTSVAANATVLPLGRVPRDLMPALLFISSHLSYGYLWEHVRVKGTAYHVRASYDLLNGLFSFVSGDDPQITATLAVFDRAIDHVRTAMDLSPAALEKAIVGTFR
;
A
#
# COMPACT_ATOMS: atom_id res chain seq x y z
N VAL A 1 2.60 8.98 11.18
CA VAL A 1 2.70 10.12 12.12
C VAL A 1 3.41 11.32 11.51
N SER A 2 4.58 11.19 10.82
CA SER A 2 5.30 12.35 10.23
C SER A 2 4.45 13.18 9.26
N ARG A 3 3.61 12.53 8.43
CA ARG A 3 2.69 13.24 7.51
C ARG A 3 1.60 14.01 8.26
N VAL A 4 1.02 13.42 9.30
CA VAL A 4 -0.01 14.08 10.12
C VAL A 4 0.57 15.30 10.78
N ARG A 5 1.75 15.19 11.40
CA ARG A 5 2.46 16.34 12.00
C ARG A 5 2.82 17.43 11.00
N LEU A 6 3.10 17.06 9.74
CA LEU A 6 3.32 18.05 8.68
C LEU A 6 2.05 18.84 8.39
N PHE A 7 0.92 18.13 8.20
CA PHE A 7 -0.36 18.79 7.92
C PHE A 7 -0.84 19.64 9.10
N ASP A 8 -0.61 19.19 10.33
CA ASP A 8 -0.94 19.91 11.55
C ASP A 8 -0.17 21.24 11.61
N ARG A 9 1.16 21.20 11.45
CA ARG A 9 1.96 22.42 11.35
C ARG A 9 1.57 23.35 10.21
N MET A 10 1.19 22.79 9.06
CA MET A 10 0.70 23.59 7.94
C MET A 10 -0.66 24.21 8.23
N ALA A 11 -1.55 23.53 8.95
CA ALA A 11 -2.84 24.08 9.35
C ALA A 11 -2.68 25.21 10.36
N ASP A 12 -1.76 25.06 11.32
CA ASP A 12 -1.52 26.06 12.38
C ASP A 12 -0.86 27.35 11.86
N ALA A 13 -0.01 27.26 10.84
CA ALA A 13 0.75 28.39 10.32
C ALA A 13 0.91 28.31 8.78
N PHE A 14 -0.20 28.23 8.06
CA PHE A 14 -0.22 28.00 6.60
C PHE A 14 0.61 29.03 5.84
N ASP A 15 0.41 30.33 6.10
CA ASP A 15 1.09 31.39 5.36
C ASP A 15 2.62 31.37 5.54
N ALA A 16 3.10 30.91 6.70
CA ALA A 16 4.52 30.75 6.95
C ALA A 16 5.13 29.56 6.22
N HIS A 17 4.39 28.45 6.06
CA HIS A 17 4.87 27.20 5.45
C HIS A 17 4.55 27.06 3.97
N ALA A 18 3.54 27.78 3.45
CA ALA A 18 3.09 27.68 2.07
C ALA A 18 4.21 27.96 1.03
N PRO A 19 5.12 28.95 1.22
CA PRO A 19 6.19 29.20 0.26
C PRO A 19 7.20 28.05 0.13
N GLU A 20 7.47 27.32 1.22
CA GLU A 20 8.34 26.15 1.21
C GLU A 20 7.63 24.97 0.53
N ALA A 21 6.38 24.72 0.88
CA ALA A 21 5.58 23.68 0.26
C ALA A 21 5.41 23.90 -1.25
N LEU A 22 5.18 25.13 -1.69
CA LEU A 22 5.08 25.48 -3.10
C LEU A 22 6.39 25.20 -3.85
N ARG A 23 7.53 25.60 -3.28
CA ARG A 23 8.86 25.30 -3.87
C ARG A 23 9.10 23.80 -3.99
N ALA A 24 8.74 23.01 -2.97
CA ALA A 24 8.86 21.56 -3.01
C ALA A 24 7.96 20.92 -4.08
N LEU A 25 6.72 21.41 -4.24
CA LEU A 25 5.81 20.96 -5.29
C LEU A 25 6.32 21.33 -6.69
N GLU A 26 6.89 22.50 -6.87
CA GLU A 26 7.50 22.90 -8.14
C GLU A 26 8.72 22.03 -8.50
N GLN A 27 9.56 21.70 -7.53
CA GLN A 27 10.66 20.75 -7.71
C GLN A 27 10.16 19.36 -8.10
N LEU A 28 9.09 18.87 -7.48
CA LEU A 28 8.47 17.59 -7.83
C LEU A 28 7.86 17.66 -9.25
N ARG A 29 7.17 18.74 -9.58
CA ARG A 29 6.61 18.96 -10.92
C ARG A 29 7.69 18.94 -12.00
N ALA A 30 8.85 19.51 -11.72
CA ALA A 30 9.99 19.51 -12.65
C ALA A 30 10.68 18.14 -12.74
N ALA A 31 10.71 17.37 -11.65
CA ALA A 31 11.45 16.12 -11.56
C ALA A 31 10.65 14.88 -12.03
N VAL A 32 9.32 14.87 -11.80
CA VAL A 32 8.49 13.68 -12.06
C VAL A 32 8.26 13.43 -13.56
N PRO A 33 7.80 14.43 -14.38
CA PRO A 33 7.59 14.23 -15.81
C PRO A 33 8.93 14.11 -16.55
N HIS A 34 9.38 12.88 -16.80
CA HIS A 34 10.65 12.63 -17.47
C HIS A 34 10.54 11.46 -18.45
N ARG A 35 11.07 11.61 -19.69
CA ARG A 35 11.01 10.59 -20.74
C ARG A 35 11.51 9.22 -20.27
N GLY A 36 12.60 9.16 -19.55
CA GLY A 36 13.21 7.91 -19.08
C GLY A 36 12.46 7.21 -17.94
N ARG A 37 11.34 7.82 -17.44
CA ARG A 37 10.46 7.24 -16.42
C ARG A 37 9.07 6.92 -16.96
N LEU A 38 8.79 7.28 -18.21
CA LEU A 38 7.49 7.05 -18.82
C LEU A 38 7.36 5.58 -19.18
N VAL A 39 6.36 4.93 -18.61
CA VAL A 39 5.90 3.59 -18.99
C VAL A 39 4.44 3.71 -19.39
N ILE A 40 4.11 3.22 -20.57
CA ILE A 40 2.74 3.22 -21.09
C ILE A 40 2.35 1.77 -21.34
N SER A 41 1.27 1.33 -20.71
CA SER A 41 0.65 0.02 -20.95
C SER A 41 -0.69 0.24 -21.63
N ALA A 42 -0.98 -0.50 -22.68
CA ALA A 42 -2.24 -0.42 -23.40
C ALA A 42 -2.65 -1.80 -23.92
N THR A 43 -3.95 -2.05 -23.85
CA THR A 43 -4.58 -3.25 -24.40
C THR A 43 -5.71 -2.82 -25.34
N GLY A 44 -5.78 -3.42 -26.53
CA GLY A 44 -6.79 -3.09 -27.53
C GLY A 44 -6.53 -3.79 -28.84
N ASP A 45 -7.36 -3.49 -29.84
CA ASP A 45 -7.13 -3.95 -31.21
C ASP A 45 -5.92 -3.26 -31.86
N ARG A 46 -5.51 -3.79 -33.04
CA ARG A 46 -4.33 -3.28 -33.78
C ARG A 46 -4.44 -1.79 -34.13
N ALA A 47 -5.62 -1.31 -34.49
CA ALA A 47 -5.84 0.09 -34.88
C ALA A 47 -5.77 1.00 -33.65
N GLN A 48 -6.37 0.59 -32.54
CA GLN A 48 -6.30 1.30 -31.26
C GLN A 48 -4.86 1.39 -30.75
N LEU A 49 -4.14 0.28 -30.75
CA LEU A 49 -2.72 0.24 -30.33
C LEU A 49 -1.84 1.12 -31.22
N GLY A 50 -2.15 1.21 -32.53
CA GLY A 50 -1.50 2.15 -33.46
C GLY A 50 -1.64 3.61 -32.97
N ARG A 51 -2.87 4.03 -32.71
CA ARG A 51 -3.16 5.40 -32.20
C ARG A 51 -2.50 5.68 -30.85
N VAL A 52 -2.55 4.71 -29.91
CA VAL A 52 -1.89 4.85 -28.60
C VAL A 52 -0.39 5.00 -28.77
N ARG A 53 0.23 4.22 -29.64
CA ARG A 53 1.67 4.33 -29.92
C ARG A 53 2.07 5.70 -30.46
N ASP A 54 1.29 6.26 -31.40
CA ASP A 54 1.58 7.56 -32.00
C ASP A 54 1.38 8.70 -30.98
N TRP A 55 0.33 8.61 -30.17
CA TRP A 55 0.13 9.51 -29.03
C TRP A 55 1.27 9.40 -28.00
N ALA A 56 1.70 8.17 -27.65
CA ALA A 56 2.78 7.93 -26.71
C ALA A 56 4.11 8.53 -27.18
N ARG A 57 4.40 8.45 -28.49
CA ARG A 57 5.57 9.08 -29.11
C ARG A 57 5.49 10.61 -29.00
N ALA A 58 4.34 11.19 -29.35
CA ALA A 58 4.13 12.63 -29.25
C ALA A 58 4.25 13.14 -27.80
N LEU A 59 3.66 12.42 -26.83
CA LEU A 59 3.81 12.73 -25.41
C LEU A 59 5.26 12.63 -24.96
N SER A 60 5.94 11.53 -25.30
CA SER A 60 7.34 11.30 -24.94
C SER A 60 8.28 12.39 -25.49
N ALA A 61 8.00 12.89 -26.70
CA ALA A 61 8.79 13.96 -27.32
C ALA A 61 8.69 15.30 -26.56
N ARG A 62 7.60 15.53 -25.83
CA ARG A 62 7.37 16.75 -25.02
C ARG A 62 7.95 16.68 -23.62
N LEU A 63 8.38 15.49 -23.16
CA LEU A 63 8.93 15.32 -21.82
C LEU A 63 10.43 15.64 -21.78
N PRO A 64 10.92 16.20 -20.66
CA PRO A 64 12.35 16.41 -20.45
C PRO A 64 13.14 15.11 -20.57
N CYS A 65 14.34 15.21 -21.15
CA CYS A 65 15.27 14.09 -21.34
C CYS A 65 16.66 14.39 -20.74
N THR A 66 16.71 15.18 -19.68
CA THR A 66 17.96 15.51 -18.99
C THR A 66 18.58 14.27 -18.34
N PRO A 67 19.93 14.20 -18.24
CA PRO A 67 20.60 13.10 -17.54
C PRO A 67 20.05 12.94 -16.12
N ARG A 68 19.80 11.69 -15.75
CA ARG A 68 19.24 11.34 -14.44
C ARG A 68 20.29 11.62 -13.36
N HIS A 69 20.10 12.64 -12.54
CA HIS A 69 20.78 12.65 -11.24
C HIS A 69 20.27 11.42 -10.47
N LYS A 70 21.19 10.52 -10.10
CA LYS A 70 20.86 9.46 -9.14
C LYS A 70 20.38 10.18 -7.88
N ALA A 71 19.09 10.09 -7.60
CA ALA A 71 18.60 10.51 -6.30
C ALA A 71 19.43 9.78 -5.24
N ALA A 72 20.01 10.53 -4.31
CA ALA A 72 20.63 9.91 -3.14
C ALA A 72 19.58 8.95 -2.54
N ALA A 73 19.99 7.73 -2.28
CA ALA A 73 19.12 6.79 -1.58
C ALA A 73 18.81 7.42 -0.23
N HIS A 74 17.60 7.92 -0.08
CA HIS A 74 17.14 8.33 1.25
C HIS A 74 17.03 7.05 2.08
N HIS A 75 18.03 6.79 2.88
CA HIS A 75 17.92 5.81 3.95
C HIS A 75 16.89 6.38 4.92
N HIS A 76 15.66 5.87 4.84
CA HIS A 76 14.71 6.12 5.90
C HIS A 76 15.35 5.65 7.21
N THR A 77 15.53 6.54 8.14
CA THR A 77 15.80 6.18 9.54
C THR A 77 14.76 5.12 9.91
N ALA A 78 15.21 4.02 10.49
CA ALA A 78 14.32 2.95 10.90
C ALA A 78 13.12 3.57 11.66
N ALA A 79 11.93 3.32 11.17
CA ALA A 79 10.72 3.75 11.87
C ALA A 79 10.72 3.10 13.26
N PRO A 80 10.21 3.77 14.30
CA PRO A 80 10.04 3.15 15.60
C PRO A 80 9.21 1.87 15.44
N ALA A 81 9.58 0.82 16.18
CA ALA A 81 8.89 -0.47 16.12
C ALA A 81 7.39 -0.33 16.45
N TYR A 82 7.07 0.63 17.32
CA TYR A 82 5.70 0.96 17.72
C TYR A 82 5.48 2.46 17.67
N GLU A 83 4.40 2.87 17.03
CA GLU A 83 4.02 4.28 16.92
C GLU A 83 2.51 4.41 17.10
N GLY A 84 2.08 5.29 18.00
CA GLY A 84 0.69 5.64 18.23
C GLY A 84 0.45 7.14 18.08
N LEU A 85 -0.68 7.51 17.48
CA LEU A 85 -1.15 8.89 17.41
C LEU A 85 -2.53 8.96 18.06
N ALA A 86 -2.63 9.73 19.13
CA ALA A 86 -3.92 10.03 19.74
C ALA A 86 -4.61 11.16 18.95
N ILE A 87 -5.84 10.89 18.53
CA ILE A 87 -6.70 11.86 17.84
C ILE A 87 -8.09 11.86 18.54
N PRO A 88 -8.86 12.95 18.48
CA PRO A 88 -10.17 13.02 19.10
C PRO A 88 -11.21 12.21 18.31
N THR A 89 -11.23 10.91 18.52
CA THR A 89 -12.16 9.97 17.88
C THR A 89 -12.54 8.86 18.85
N SER A 90 -13.69 8.24 18.64
CA SER A 90 -14.16 7.08 19.40
C SER A 90 -13.69 5.73 18.85
N VAL A 91 -13.05 5.73 17.70
CA VAL A 91 -12.57 4.53 17.02
C VAL A 91 -11.10 4.67 16.64
N ALA A 92 -10.42 3.55 16.41
CA ALA A 92 -9.02 3.50 16.05
C ALA A 92 -8.82 2.99 14.61
N ALA A 93 -7.65 3.27 14.06
CA ALA A 93 -7.08 2.55 12.93
C ALA A 93 -5.82 1.85 13.41
N ASN A 94 -5.78 0.53 13.26
CA ASN A 94 -4.64 -0.30 13.69
C ASN A 94 -3.92 -0.86 12.46
N ALA A 95 -2.60 -0.94 12.54
CA ALA A 95 -1.79 -1.55 11.51
C ALA A 95 -0.60 -2.31 12.09
N THR A 96 -0.34 -3.50 11.54
CA THR A 96 0.90 -4.24 11.74
C THR A 96 1.55 -4.46 10.38
N VAL A 97 2.83 -4.13 10.25
CA VAL A 97 3.57 -4.24 9.00
C VAL A 97 4.79 -5.16 9.19
N LEU A 98 4.89 -6.15 8.32
CA LEU A 98 5.98 -7.14 8.30
C LEU A 98 6.83 -6.92 7.04
N PRO A 99 8.08 -6.48 7.17
CA PRO A 99 8.97 -6.33 6.03
C PRO A 99 9.48 -7.71 5.59
N LEU A 100 8.94 -8.23 4.48
CA LEU A 100 9.36 -9.50 3.89
C LEU A 100 10.52 -9.31 2.89
N GLY A 101 10.78 -8.08 2.48
CA GLY A 101 11.76 -7.78 1.44
C GLY A 101 11.33 -8.29 0.05
N ARG A 102 12.33 -8.55 -0.82
CA ARG A 102 12.05 -9.12 -2.14
C ARG A 102 11.73 -10.60 -2.04
N VAL A 103 10.48 -10.92 -2.29
CA VAL A 103 10.02 -12.31 -2.35
C VAL A 103 10.20 -12.84 -3.79
N PRO A 104 10.65 -14.09 -3.98
CA PRO A 104 10.68 -14.75 -5.27
C PRO A 104 9.33 -14.71 -5.98
N ARG A 105 9.34 -14.56 -7.31
CA ARG A 105 8.10 -14.38 -8.09
C ARG A 105 7.14 -15.56 -8.01
N ASP A 106 7.64 -16.75 -7.87
CA ASP A 106 6.88 -17.99 -7.71
C ASP A 106 6.14 -18.08 -6.39
N LEU A 107 6.57 -17.36 -5.35
CA LEU A 107 5.87 -17.26 -4.06
C LEU A 107 4.83 -16.13 -3.99
N MET A 108 4.81 -15.21 -4.95
CA MET A 108 3.85 -14.11 -4.97
C MET A 108 2.38 -14.57 -4.99
N PRO A 109 1.98 -15.58 -5.78
CA PRO A 109 0.61 -16.08 -5.76
C PRO A 109 0.21 -16.62 -4.38
N ALA A 110 1.13 -17.27 -3.66
CA ALA A 110 0.88 -17.76 -2.31
C ALA A 110 0.63 -16.62 -1.32
N LEU A 111 1.38 -15.53 -1.40
CA LEU A 111 1.16 -14.34 -0.55
C LEU A 111 -0.18 -13.66 -0.85
N LEU A 112 -0.58 -13.58 -2.10
CA LEU A 112 -1.90 -13.05 -2.48
C LEU A 112 -3.02 -13.95 -1.97
N PHE A 113 -2.85 -15.27 -2.09
CA PHE A 113 -3.78 -16.25 -1.54
C PHE A 113 -3.91 -16.10 -0.02
N ILE A 114 -2.79 -16.07 0.72
CA ILE A 114 -2.76 -15.89 2.17
C ILE A 114 -3.45 -14.57 2.56
N SER A 115 -3.16 -13.48 1.86
CA SER A 115 -3.77 -12.17 2.11
C SER A 115 -5.29 -12.22 1.98
N SER A 116 -5.79 -12.86 0.92
CA SER A 116 -7.22 -13.03 0.67
C SER A 116 -7.86 -13.93 1.72
N HIS A 117 -7.26 -15.09 1.99
CA HIS A 117 -7.77 -16.06 2.95
C HIS A 117 -7.85 -15.47 4.37
N LEU A 118 -6.82 -14.77 4.81
CA LEU A 118 -6.82 -14.09 6.10
C LEU A 118 -7.88 -12.98 6.14
N SER A 119 -7.99 -12.16 5.09
CA SER A 119 -8.92 -11.02 5.07
C SER A 119 -10.38 -11.46 5.18
N TYR A 120 -10.78 -12.49 4.42
CA TYR A 120 -12.18 -12.93 4.33
C TYR A 120 -12.52 -14.12 5.24
N GLY A 121 -11.54 -14.67 5.93
CA GLY A 121 -11.69 -15.76 6.90
C GLY A 121 -11.34 -15.29 8.31
N TYR A 122 -10.11 -15.57 8.73
CA TYR A 122 -9.66 -15.39 10.10
C TYR A 122 -9.83 -13.97 10.65
N LEU A 123 -9.36 -12.95 9.90
CA LEU A 123 -9.46 -11.55 10.35
C LEU A 123 -10.92 -11.06 10.34
N TRP A 124 -11.68 -11.44 9.31
CA TRP A 124 -13.10 -11.12 9.27
C TRP A 124 -13.84 -11.60 10.50
N GLU A 125 -13.64 -12.87 10.86
CA GLU A 125 -14.31 -13.48 12.01
C GLU A 125 -13.88 -12.82 13.33
N HIS A 126 -12.57 -12.63 13.54
CA HIS A 126 -12.05 -12.22 14.86
C HIS A 126 -12.04 -10.71 15.08
N VAL A 127 -11.85 -9.91 14.02
CA VAL A 127 -11.74 -8.45 14.15
C VAL A 127 -13.05 -7.77 13.78
N ARG A 128 -13.74 -8.24 12.73
CA ARG A 128 -15.00 -7.60 12.31
C ARG A 128 -16.22 -8.18 13.01
N VAL A 129 -16.43 -9.49 12.97
CA VAL A 129 -17.64 -10.11 13.53
C VAL A 129 -17.61 -10.09 15.05
N LYS A 130 -16.51 -10.56 15.65
CA LYS A 130 -16.36 -10.61 17.12
C LYS A 130 -15.81 -9.32 17.71
N GLY A 131 -14.94 -8.62 16.99
CA GLY A 131 -14.28 -7.40 17.45
C GLY A 131 -15.02 -6.11 17.11
N THR A 132 -16.06 -6.16 16.25
CA THR A 132 -16.91 -5.03 15.84
C THR A 132 -16.21 -3.93 15.03
N ALA A 133 -15.00 -4.15 14.51
CA ALA A 133 -14.37 -3.23 13.57
C ALA A 133 -15.17 -3.13 12.27
N TYR A 134 -15.23 -1.95 11.66
CA TYR A 134 -15.94 -1.78 10.39
C TYR A 134 -15.25 -2.50 9.24
N HIS A 135 -13.93 -2.42 9.15
CA HIS A 135 -13.17 -3.18 8.16
C HIS A 135 -11.86 -3.73 8.71
N VAL A 136 -11.42 -4.82 8.11
CA VAL A 136 -10.10 -5.42 8.35
C VAL A 136 -9.58 -6.06 7.08
N ARG A 137 -8.28 -6.01 6.88
CA ARG A 137 -7.64 -6.59 5.70
C ARG A 137 -6.20 -7.00 5.96
N ALA A 138 -5.77 -8.09 5.33
CA ALA A 138 -4.38 -8.40 5.08
C ALA A 138 -4.03 -8.05 3.63
N SER A 139 -2.82 -7.58 3.37
CA SER A 139 -2.36 -7.27 2.01
C SER A 139 -0.86 -7.41 1.88
N TYR A 140 -0.39 -7.79 0.69
CA TYR A 140 1.01 -7.78 0.33
C TYR A 140 1.29 -6.70 -0.73
N ASP A 141 2.19 -5.79 -0.40
CA ASP A 141 2.69 -4.76 -1.33
C ASP A 141 3.89 -5.33 -2.11
N LEU A 142 3.65 -5.66 -3.37
CA LEU A 142 4.65 -6.23 -4.29
C LEU A 142 5.84 -5.30 -4.56
N LEU A 143 5.62 -3.98 -4.49
CA LEU A 143 6.66 -3.00 -4.83
C LEU A 143 7.62 -2.80 -3.66
N ASN A 144 7.09 -2.75 -2.46
CA ASN A 144 7.85 -2.47 -1.24
C ASN A 144 8.22 -3.73 -0.46
N GLY A 145 7.66 -4.89 -0.80
CA GLY A 145 7.91 -6.14 -0.08
C GLY A 145 7.36 -6.14 1.33
N LEU A 146 6.20 -5.50 1.53
CA LEU A 146 5.57 -5.34 2.83
C LEU A 146 4.31 -6.19 2.91
N PHE A 147 4.21 -7.03 3.93
CA PHE A 147 2.94 -7.66 4.30
C PHE A 147 2.32 -6.87 5.43
N SER A 148 1.04 -6.53 5.33
CA SER A 148 0.37 -5.68 6.31
C SER A 148 -0.99 -6.23 6.71
N PHE A 149 -1.30 -6.05 7.99
CA PHE A 149 -2.64 -6.17 8.56
C PHE A 149 -3.13 -4.77 8.90
N VAL A 150 -4.37 -4.47 8.57
CA VAL A 150 -4.97 -3.14 8.83
C VAL A 150 -6.40 -3.32 9.29
N SER A 151 -6.81 -2.59 10.33
CA SER A 151 -8.22 -2.38 10.68
C SER A 151 -8.56 -0.90 10.68
N GLY A 152 -9.83 -0.59 10.51
CA GLY A 152 -10.32 0.78 10.58
C GLY A 152 -11.73 0.85 11.15
N ASP A 153 -12.05 2.03 11.71
CA ASP A 153 -13.23 2.23 12.53
C ASP A 153 -13.37 1.11 13.57
N ASP A 154 -12.26 0.87 14.27
CA ASP A 154 -12.08 -0.25 15.18
C ASP A 154 -12.21 0.25 16.62
N PRO A 155 -13.17 -0.24 17.41
CA PRO A 155 -13.30 0.17 18.81
C PRO A 155 -12.21 -0.45 19.71
N GLN A 156 -11.41 -1.40 19.19
CA GLN A 156 -10.42 -2.15 19.97
C GLN A 156 -9.01 -2.02 19.37
N ILE A 157 -8.04 -1.64 20.18
CA ILE A 157 -6.63 -1.56 19.78
C ILE A 157 -5.89 -2.85 20.13
N THR A 158 -5.75 -3.14 21.42
CA THR A 158 -4.92 -4.24 21.90
C THR A 158 -5.46 -5.62 21.51
N ALA A 159 -6.78 -5.79 21.54
CA ALA A 159 -7.39 -7.05 21.13
C ALA A 159 -7.19 -7.32 19.62
N THR A 160 -7.33 -6.29 18.79
CA THR A 160 -7.10 -6.39 17.35
C THR A 160 -5.64 -6.67 17.02
N LEU A 161 -4.69 -5.97 17.65
CA LEU A 161 -3.26 -6.24 17.47
C LEU A 161 -2.91 -7.67 17.89
N ALA A 162 -3.47 -8.17 18.98
CA ALA A 162 -3.29 -9.57 19.39
C ALA A 162 -3.87 -10.58 18.40
N VAL A 163 -4.93 -10.23 17.65
CA VAL A 163 -5.43 -11.06 16.53
C VAL A 163 -4.42 -11.04 15.38
N PHE A 164 -3.85 -9.89 15.04
CA PHE A 164 -2.83 -9.79 13.99
C PHE A 164 -1.59 -10.64 14.30
N ASP A 165 -1.11 -10.62 15.56
CA ASP A 165 0.03 -11.44 16.01
C ASP A 165 -0.24 -12.93 15.82
N ARG A 166 -1.45 -13.39 16.13
CA ARG A 166 -1.84 -14.81 15.99
C ARG A 166 -2.17 -15.22 14.54
N ALA A 167 -2.32 -14.28 13.60
CA ALA A 167 -2.65 -14.59 12.22
C ALA A 167 -1.60 -15.48 11.54
N ILE A 168 -0.32 -15.32 11.88
CA ILE A 168 0.77 -16.14 11.34
C ILE A 168 0.64 -17.60 11.81
N ASP A 169 0.33 -17.81 13.07
CA ASP A 169 0.13 -19.17 13.60
C ASP A 169 -1.10 -19.82 13.00
N HIS A 170 -2.18 -19.06 12.79
CA HIS A 170 -3.37 -19.55 12.07
C HIS A 170 -3.02 -20.05 10.67
N VAL A 171 -2.21 -19.29 9.90
CA VAL A 171 -1.76 -19.71 8.56
C VAL A 171 -0.99 -21.04 8.63
N ARG A 172 -0.14 -21.21 9.64
CA ARG A 172 0.70 -22.41 9.78
C ARG A 172 -0.06 -23.65 10.22
N THR A 173 -1.12 -23.49 11.00
CA THR A 173 -1.73 -24.61 11.74
C THR A 173 -3.18 -24.90 11.36
N ALA A 174 -3.92 -23.92 10.87
CA ALA A 174 -5.37 -24.01 10.71
C ALA A 174 -5.90 -23.49 9.36
N MET A 175 -5.03 -23.04 8.45
CA MET A 175 -5.46 -22.55 7.16
C MET A 175 -6.03 -23.67 6.29
N ASP A 176 -7.22 -23.45 5.75
CA ASP A 176 -7.86 -24.39 4.82
C ASP A 176 -7.18 -24.32 3.45
N LEU A 177 -6.51 -25.40 3.07
CA LEU A 177 -5.85 -25.60 1.77
C LEU A 177 -6.63 -26.57 0.87
N SER A 178 -7.89 -26.82 1.16
CA SER A 178 -8.74 -27.66 0.30
C SER A 178 -8.84 -27.10 -1.13
N PRO A 179 -9.06 -27.95 -2.14
CA PRO A 179 -9.26 -27.49 -3.52
C PRO A 179 -10.33 -26.41 -3.65
N ALA A 180 -11.42 -26.52 -2.87
CA ALA A 180 -12.51 -25.54 -2.87
C ALA A 180 -12.05 -24.16 -2.31
N ALA A 181 -11.24 -24.14 -1.26
CA ALA A 181 -10.68 -22.89 -0.71
C ALA A 181 -9.71 -22.24 -1.69
N LEU A 182 -8.87 -23.03 -2.37
CA LEU A 182 -7.96 -22.56 -3.40
C LEU A 182 -8.71 -21.96 -4.60
N GLU A 183 -9.72 -22.65 -5.12
CA GLU A 183 -10.56 -22.17 -6.23
C GLU A 183 -11.23 -20.83 -5.88
N LYS A 184 -11.83 -20.73 -4.70
CA LYS A 184 -12.47 -19.50 -4.21
C LYS A 184 -11.48 -18.33 -4.16
N ALA A 185 -10.27 -18.57 -3.70
CA ALA A 185 -9.24 -17.53 -3.62
C ALA A 185 -8.74 -17.11 -5.01
N ILE A 186 -8.54 -18.05 -5.93
CA ILE A 186 -8.17 -17.78 -7.33
C ILE A 186 -9.22 -16.88 -7.97
N VAL A 187 -10.50 -17.26 -7.89
CA VAL A 187 -11.62 -16.45 -8.43
C VAL A 187 -11.65 -15.06 -7.80
N GLY A 188 -11.42 -14.95 -6.49
CA GLY A 188 -11.35 -13.66 -5.78
C GLY A 188 -10.20 -12.76 -6.20
N THR A 189 -9.11 -13.32 -6.72
CA THR A 189 -7.92 -12.55 -7.13
C THR A 189 -8.09 -11.89 -8.51
N PHE A 190 -9.01 -12.37 -9.34
CA PHE A 190 -9.29 -11.83 -10.68
C PHE A 190 -10.40 -10.77 -10.71
N ARG A 191 -10.82 -10.25 -9.57
CA ARG A 191 -11.75 -9.11 -9.45
C ARG A 191 -10.96 -7.82 -9.14
#